data_6ed8cac95f0b40ffd85a56022fd73645
#
_entry.id   6ed8cac95f0b40ffd85a56022fd73645
#
_cell.length_a   1.000
_cell.length_b   1.000
_cell.length_c   1.000
_cell.angle_alpha   90.00
_cell.angle_beta   90.00
_cell.angle_gamma   90.00
#
_symmetry.space_group_name_H-M   'P 1'
#
loop_
_entity.id
_entity.type
_entity.pdbx_description
1 polymer ?
#
loop_
_entity_poly.entity_id
_entity_poly.type
_entity_poly.pdbx_seq_one_letter_code
_entity_poly.pdbx_strand_id
1 'polypeptide(L)'
;AFLYVLISTYFAGEEEKRKALYVFLAGAVCVVIWGFIQYADAGCMARDLNAEGWVDPERFPLLRRRMFSTLGNPNLFGAYLLMLISVFAPFALGERNNKRKILFAGFLFFLSVCLALTYSRGAWISLAGIVLGLAVFYDKRFGLVFLAVPLILFFYHGQVAERFISLFSGED
;
A
#
# COMPACT_ATOMS: atom_id res chain seq x y z
N ALA A 1 -8.23 1.21 -24.55
CA ALA A 1 -8.63 2.30 -25.47
C ALA A 1 -9.98 2.90 -25.08
N PHE A 2 -11.09 2.12 -24.95
CA PHE A 2 -12.44 2.65 -24.67
C PHE A 2 -12.50 3.42 -23.33
N LEU A 3 -11.97 2.87 -22.25
CA LEU A 3 -11.95 3.51 -20.93
C LEU A 3 -11.18 4.84 -20.94
N TYR A 4 -10.07 4.91 -21.68
CA TYR A 4 -9.30 6.13 -21.84
C TYR A 4 -10.11 7.23 -22.55
N VAL A 5 -10.78 6.90 -23.64
CA VAL A 5 -11.63 7.84 -24.38
C VAL A 5 -12.78 8.32 -23.50
N LEU A 6 -13.43 7.41 -22.78
CA LEU A 6 -14.52 7.73 -21.89
C LEU A 6 -14.07 8.69 -20.76
N ILE A 7 -12.96 8.40 -20.12
CA ILE A 7 -12.38 9.25 -19.07
C ILE A 7 -11.97 10.61 -19.64
N SER A 8 -11.27 10.66 -20.77
CA SER A 8 -10.82 11.91 -21.38
C SER A 8 -11.96 12.80 -21.85
N THR A 9 -13.09 12.21 -22.21
CA THR A 9 -14.26 12.96 -22.71
C THR A 9 -15.14 13.46 -21.56
N TYR A 10 -15.41 12.61 -20.56
CA TYR A 10 -16.31 12.97 -19.44
C TYR A 10 -15.61 13.77 -18.34
N PHE A 11 -14.31 13.60 -18.12
CA PHE A 11 -13.54 14.33 -17.11
C PHE A 11 -12.65 15.41 -17.75
N ALA A 12 -13.17 16.14 -18.74
CA ALA A 12 -12.44 17.24 -19.40
C ALA A 12 -12.28 18.47 -18.48
N GLY A 13 -13.25 18.71 -17.58
CA GLY A 13 -13.25 19.83 -16.64
C GLY A 13 -12.44 19.55 -15.38
N GLU A 14 -11.76 20.58 -14.84
CA GLU A 14 -10.99 20.47 -13.60
C GLU A 14 -11.87 20.15 -12.37
N GLU A 15 -13.11 20.60 -12.37
CA GLU A 15 -14.06 20.32 -11.29
C GLU A 15 -14.51 18.85 -11.30
N GLU A 16 -14.73 18.30 -12.48
CA GLU A 16 -15.10 16.89 -12.66
C GLU A 16 -13.96 15.95 -12.28
N LYS A 17 -12.74 16.26 -12.69
CA LYS A 17 -11.53 15.54 -12.26
C LYS A 17 -11.39 15.53 -10.73
N ARG A 18 -11.63 16.67 -10.10
CA ARG A 18 -11.57 16.80 -8.65
C ARG A 18 -12.65 15.97 -7.94
N LYS A 19 -13.90 16.00 -8.44
CA LYS A 19 -15.00 15.16 -7.92
C LYS A 19 -14.65 13.67 -8.06
N ALA A 20 -14.16 13.25 -9.23
CA ALA A 20 -13.71 11.87 -9.44
C ALA A 20 -12.60 11.45 -8.48
N LEU A 21 -11.63 12.32 -8.22
CA LEU A 21 -10.56 12.08 -7.26
C LEU A 21 -11.11 11.89 -5.83
N TYR A 22 -12.08 12.70 -5.41
CA TYR A 22 -12.69 12.54 -4.09
C TYR A 22 -13.50 11.24 -3.96
N VAL A 23 -14.24 10.84 -4.99
CA VAL A 23 -14.96 9.55 -5.01
C VAL A 23 -13.97 8.40 -4.95
N PHE A 24 -12.89 8.46 -5.72
CA PHE A 24 -11.83 7.47 -5.69
C PHE A 24 -11.14 7.39 -4.30
N LEU A 25 -10.87 8.54 -3.69
CA LEU A 25 -10.31 8.62 -2.33
C LEU A 25 -11.27 8.01 -1.29
N ALA A 26 -12.56 8.33 -1.38
CA ALA A 26 -13.55 7.77 -0.46
C ALA A 26 -13.62 6.24 -0.56
N GLY A 27 -13.64 5.69 -1.79
CA GLY A 27 -13.56 4.25 -2.02
C GLY A 27 -12.28 3.63 -1.46
N ALA A 28 -11.14 4.28 -1.68
CA ALA A 28 -9.85 3.85 -1.15
C ALA A 28 -9.84 3.79 0.38
N VAL A 29 -10.37 4.83 1.04
CA VAL A 29 -10.50 4.87 2.51
C VAL A 29 -11.36 3.71 3.01
N CYS A 30 -12.50 3.43 2.39
CA CYS A 30 -13.37 2.31 2.78
C CYS A 30 -12.63 0.96 2.67
N VAL A 31 -11.94 0.72 1.56
CA VAL A 31 -11.17 -0.52 1.36
C VAL A 31 -10.06 -0.67 2.40
N VAL A 32 -9.36 0.42 2.73
CA VAL A 32 -8.28 0.40 3.72
C VAL A 32 -8.81 0.20 5.13
N ILE A 33 -9.90 0.86 5.51
CA ILE A 33 -10.56 0.66 6.82
C ILE A 33 -11.01 -0.79 6.95
N TRP A 34 -11.64 -1.35 5.92
CA TRP A 34 -12.04 -2.76 5.94
C TRP A 34 -10.83 -3.69 6.16
N GLY A 35 -9.71 -3.43 5.51
CA GLY A 35 -8.48 -4.17 5.74
C GLY A 35 -7.99 -4.14 7.20
N PHE A 36 -8.12 -3.00 7.87
CA PHE A 36 -7.80 -2.88 9.30
C PHE A 36 -8.78 -3.65 10.19
N ILE A 37 -10.08 -3.57 9.93
CA ILE A 37 -11.10 -4.33 10.66
C ILE A 37 -10.79 -5.82 10.55
N GLN A 38 -10.53 -6.29 9.33
CA GLN A 38 -10.18 -7.67 9.06
C GLN A 38 -8.87 -8.09 9.78
N TYR A 39 -7.85 -7.22 9.76
CA TYR A 39 -6.59 -7.49 10.44
C TYR A 39 -6.73 -7.54 11.97
N ALA A 40 -7.64 -6.75 12.55
CA ALA A 40 -7.97 -6.78 13.96
C ALA A 40 -8.76 -8.03 14.35
N ASP A 41 -9.60 -8.56 13.46
CA ASP A 41 -10.37 -9.79 13.68
C ASP A 41 -9.56 -11.02 13.28
N ALA A 42 -8.77 -11.53 14.20
CA ALA A 42 -7.94 -12.71 14.01
C ALA A 42 -8.75 -13.99 13.62
N GLY A 43 -10.03 -14.05 13.98
CA GLY A 43 -10.91 -15.17 13.64
C GLY A 43 -11.35 -15.16 12.18
N CYS A 44 -11.62 -13.99 11.61
CA CYS A 44 -11.93 -13.82 10.19
C CYS A 44 -10.73 -14.19 9.31
N MET A 45 -9.54 -13.71 9.66
CA MET A 45 -8.31 -13.99 8.93
C MET A 45 -7.92 -15.47 8.91
N ALA A 46 -8.04 -16.16 10.04
CA ALA A 46 -7.66 -17.58 10.14
C ALA A 46 -8.55 -18.48 9.27
N ARG A 47 -9.79 -18.07 9.01
CA ARG A 47 -10.75 -18.81 8.20
C ARG A 47 -10.45 -18.72 6.72
N ASP A 48 -10.09 -17.52 6.25
CA ASP A 48 -9.87 -17.27 4.82
C ASP A 48 -8.49 -17.74 4.34
N LEU A 49 -7.45 -17.60 5.18
CA LEU A 49 -6.09 -18.01 4.80
C LEU A 49 -5.87 -19.53 4.81
N ASN A 50 -6.64 -20.27 5.62
CA ASN A 50 -6.57 -21.73 5.61
C ASN A 50 -7.19 -22.36 4.33
N ALA A 51 -8.03 -21.60 3.61
CA ALA A 51 -8.70 -22.08 2.39
C ALA A 51 -7.78 -22.06 1.16
N GLU A 52 -6.71 -21.27 1.12
CA GLU A 52 -5.99 -21.01 -0.12
C GLU A 52 -4.52 -21.50 -0.19
N GLY A 53 -3.97 -22.09 0.88
CA GLY A 53 -2.64 -22.75 0.84
C GLY A 53 -1.45 -21.82 0.50
N TRP A 54 -1.57 -20.53 0.78
CA TRP A 54 -0.63 -19.48 0.31
C TRP A 54 0.71 -19.44 1.02
N VAL A 55 0.80 -20.05 2.19
CA VAL A 55 2.01 -20.09 3.00
C VAL A 55 1.94 -21.30 3.91
N ASP A 56 3.07 -21.98 4.08
CA ASP A 56 3.23 -23.00 5.10
C ASP A 56 3.06 -22.37 6.51
N PRO A 57 1.99 -22.72 7.22
CA PRO A 57 1.66 -22.10 8.49
C PRO A 57 2.60 -22.49 9.63
N GLU A 58 3.34 -23.59 9.49
CA GLU A 58 4.30 -24.06 10.50
C GLU A 58 5.63 -23.31 10.38
N ARG A 59 6.06 -23.05 9.14
CA ARG A 59 7.31 -22.35 8.85
C ARG A 59 7.22 -20.84 9.07
N PHE A 60 6.04 -20.23 8.83
CA PHE A 60 5.85 -18.78 8.92
C PHE A 60 4.55 -18.39 9.65
N PRO A 61 4.48 -18.50 10.98
CA PRO A 61 3.24 -18.27 11.73
C PRO A 61 2.69 -16.83 11.65
N LEU A 62 3.56 -15.82 11.44
CA LEU A 62 3.11 -14.42 11.27
C LEU A 62 2.44 -14.17 9.91
N LEU A 63 2.71 -15.01 8.91
CA LEU A 63 2.09 -14.87 7.61
C LEU A 63 0.62 -15.34 7.57
N ARG A 64 0.15 -15.97 8.65
CA ARG A 64 -1.28 -16.23 8.88
C ARG A 64 -2.11 -14.95 9.03
N ARG A 65 -1.46 -13.80 9.34
CA ARG A 65 -2.11 -12.50 9.55
C ARG A 65 -1.75 -11.49 8.47
N ARG A 66 -1.71 -11.91 7.21
CA ARG A 66 -1.49 -10.99 6.10
C ARG A 66 -2.75 -10.19 5.79
N MET A 67 -2.61 -8.85 5.68
CA MET A 67 -3.71 -7.98 5.33
C MET A 67 -4.05 -8.12 3.84
N PHE A 68 -5.33 -8.39 3.48
CA PHE A 68 -5.79 -8.56 2.09
C PHE A 68 -7.06 -7.77 1.74
N SER A 69 -7.79 -7.27 2.75
CA SER A 69 -9.00 -6.46 2.60
C SER A 69 -10.06 -7.14 1.71
N THR A 70 -10.80 -6.35 0.92
CA THR A 70 -11.84 -6.83 0.01
C THR A 70 -11.30 -7.56 -1.23
N LEU A 71 -9.98 -7.53 -1.46
CA LEU A 71 -9.36 -8.12 -2.64
C LEU A 71 -9.04 -9.61 -2.50
N GLY A 72 -9.20 -10.17 -1.30
CA GLY A 72 -9.01 -11.60 -1.02
C GLY A 72 -7.55 -12.08 -1.14
N ASN A 73 -6.63 -11.29 -1.68
CA ASN A 73 -5.24 -11.64 -1.92
C ASN A 73 -4.30 -10.53 -1.42
N PRO A 74 -3.36 -10.82 -0.48
CA PRO A 74 -2.43 -9.82 0.05
C PRO A 74 -1.53 -9.18 -1.01
N ASN A 75 -1.16 -9.92 -2.06
CA ASN A 75 -0.31 -9.38 -3.12
C ASN A 75 -1.10 -8.42 -4.01
N LEU A 76 -2.38 -8.74 -4.32
CA LEU A 76 -3.27 -7.82 -5.04
C LEU A 76 -3.57 -6.58 -4.20
N PHE A 77 -3.79 -6.75 -2.90
CA PHE A 77 -3.98 -5.60 -2.00
C PHE A 77 -2.71 -4.73 -1.93
N GLY A 78 -1.53 -5.34 -1.87
CA GLY A 78 -0.25 -4.62 -1.97
C GLY A 78 -0.13 -3.81 -3.27
N ALA A 79 -0.47 -4.38 -4.42
CA ALA A 79 -0.47 -3.69 -5.70
C ALA A 79 -1.48 -2.53 -5.73
N TYR A 80 -2.68 -2.72 -5.17
CA TYR A 80 -3.69 -1.67 -5.03
C TYR A 80 -3.19 -0.50 -4.16
N LEU A 81 -2.56 -0.81 -3.01
CA LEU A 81 -1.97 0.22 -2.14
C LEU A 81 -0.84 0.99 -2.82
N LEU A 82 0.01 0.32 -3.61
CA LEU A 82 1.05 0.97 -4.42
C LEU A 82 0.47 1.93 -5.46
N MET A 83 -0.62 1.54 -6.12
CA MET A 83 -1.35 2.41 -7.04
C MET A 83 -1.87 3.66 -6.31
N LEU A 84 -2.48 3.50 -5.13
CA LEU A 84 -2.93 4.64 -4.33
C LEU A 84 -1.77 5.55 -3.91
N ILE A 85 -0.66 4.99 -3.43
CA ILE A 85 0.54 5.75 -3.06
C ILE A 85 1.06 6.53 -4.26
N SER A 86 1.16 5.91 -5.44
CA SER A 86 1.64 6.55 -6.66
C SER A 86 0.75 7.72 -7.12
N VAL A 87 -0.57 7.60 -6.93
CA VAL A 87 -1.53 8.65 -7.28
C VAL A 87 -1.49 9.80 -6.27
N PHE A 88 -1.48 9.49 -4.96
CA PHE A 88 -1.60 10.52 -3.92
C PHE A 88 -0.28 11.17 -3.49
N ALA A 89 0.87 10.54 -3.73
CA ALA A 89 2.16 11.12 -3.38
C ALA A 89 2.44 12.47 -4.09
N PRO A 90 2.20 12.63 -5.41
CA PRO A 90 2.36 13.92 -6.08
C PRO A 90 1.45 15.00 -5.50
N PHE A 91 0.22 14.68 -5.08
CA PHE A 91 -0.68 15.64 -4.45
C PHE A 91 -0.17 16.10 -3.09
N ALA A 92 0.38 15.19 -2.27
CA ALA A 92 1.01 15.56 -1.01
C ALA A 92 2.24 16.46 -1.20
N LEU A 93 3.02 16.21 -2.26
CA LEU A 93 4.22 16.97 -2.58
C LEU A 93 3.90 18.37 -3.15
N GLY A 94 2.86 18.46 -4.00
CA GLY A 94 2.44 19.71 -4.67
C GLY A 94 1.55 20.61 -3.81
N GLU A 95 0.99 20.11 -2.69
CA GLU A 95 0.06 20.88 -1.86
C GLU A 95 0.78 21.98 -1.08
N ARG A 96 0.31 23.21 -1.23
CA ARG A 96 0.85 24.41 -0.57
C ARG A 96 0.23 24.68 0.81
N ASN A 97 -0.99 24.20 1.04
CA ASN A 97 -1.69 24.37 2.30
C ASN A 97 -1.17 23.36 3.32
N ASN A 98 -0.54 23.82 4.39
CA ASN A 98 0.05 22.96 5.42
C ASN A 98 -0.96 21.95 6.03
N LYS A 99 -2.22 22.35 6.25
CA LYS A 99 -3.24 21.45 6.82
C LYS A 99 -3.56 20.29 5.87
N ARG A 100 -3.73 20.57 4.57
CA ARG A 100 -3.98 19.55 3.55
C ARG A 100 -2.74 18.69 3.31
N LYS A 101 -1.56 19.29 3.32
CA LYS A 101 -0.29 18.55 3.21
C LYS A 101 -0.12 17.53 4.33
N ILE A 102 -0.40 17.91 5.59
CA ILE A 102 -0.37 16.99 6.73
C ILE A 102 -1.41 15.88 6.57
N LEU A 103 -2.62 16.20 6.09
CA LEU A 103 -3.66 15.21 5.84
C LEU A 103 -3.22 14.17 4.79
N PHE A 104 -2.69 14.63 3.65
CA PHE A 104 -2.18 13.73 2.61
C PHE A 104 -0.98 12.91 3.08
N ALA A 105 -0.05 13.53 3.80
CA ALA A 105 1.10 12.83 4.37
C ALA A 105 0.67 11.76 5.38
N GLY A 106 -0.30 12.06 6.24
CA GLY A 106 -0.89 11.10 7.18
C GLY A 106 -1.58 9.94 6.46
N PHE A 107 -2.31 10.23 5.39
CA PHE A 107 -2.95 9.19 4.57
C PHE A 107 -1.91 8.29 3.89
N LEU A 108 -0.87 8.85 3.29
CA LEU A 108 0.21 8.10 2.67
C LEU A 108 0.98 7.25 3.69
N PHE A 109 1.23 7.78 4.89
CA PHE A 109 1.81 7.02 5.99
C PHE A 109 0.93 5.80 6.36
N PHE A 110 -0.38 6.03 6.45
CA PHE A 110 -1.34 4.97 6.74
C PHE A 110 -1.36 3.88 5.64
N LEU A 111 -1.34 4.28 4.36
CA LEU A 111 -1.23 3.33 3.24
C LEU A 111 0.07 2.52 3.31
N SER A 112 1.18 3.15 3.70
CA SER A 112 2.48 2.48 3.85
C SER A 112 2.47 1.45 4.98
N VAL A 113 1.78 1.74 6.10
CA VAL A 113 1.57 0.78 7.18
C VAL A 113 0.75 -0.41 6.70
N CYS A 114 -0.37 -0.17 5.98
CA CYS A 114 -1.17 -1.25 5.40
C CYS A 114 -0.35 -2.13 4.45
N LEU A 115 0.47 -1.49 3.61
CA LEU A 115 1.32 -2.20 2.65
C LEU A 115 2.35 -3.07 3.38
N ALA A 116 2.95 -2.59 4.46
CA ALA A 116 3.84 -3.39 5.30
C ALA A 116 3.12 -4.62 5.88
N LEU A 117 1.87 -4.46 6.36
CA LEU A 117 1.04 -5.55 6.91
C LEU A 117 0.55 -6.56 5.86
N THR A 118 0.71 -6.29 4.58
CA THR A 118 0.47 -7.30 3.53
C THR A 118 1.56 -8.37 3.50
N TYR A 119 2.74 -8.12 4.06
CA TYR A 119 3.92 -8.97 3.97
C TYR A 119 4.27 -9.40 2.53
N SER A 120 3.98 -8.54 1.55
CA SER A 120 4.27 -8.79 0.14
C SER A 120 5.66 -8.27 -0.23
N ARG A 121 6.61 -9.19 -0.49
CA ARG A 121 7.99 -8.86 -0.89
C ARG A 121 8.02 -7.98 -2.14
N GLY A 122 7.24 -8.36 -3.16
CA GLY A 122 7.15 -7.60 -4.41
C GLY A 122 6.62 -6.17 -4.21
N ALA A 123 5.65 -5.99 -3.31
CA ALA A 123 5.11 -4.68 -2.98
C ALA A 123 6.15 -3.78 -2.28
N TRP A 124 6.98 -4.33 -1.41
CA TRP A 124 8.05 -3.56 -0.74
C TRP A 124 9.13 -3.10 -1.73
N ILE A 125 9.56 -3.98 -2.63
CA ILE A 125 10.53 -3.63 -3.69
C ILE A 125 9.96 -2.55 -4.61
N SER A 126 8.68 -2.68 -5.00
CA SER A 126 7.99 -1.69 -5.83
C SER A 126 7.83 -0.35 -5.12
N LEU A 127 7.53 -0.35 -3.80
CA LEU A 127 7.49 0.88 -3.00
C LEU A 127 8.86 1.57 -3.00
N ALA A 128 9.94 0.82 -2.79
CA ALA A 128 11.29 1.37 -2.83
C ALA A 128 11.60 2.01 -4.20
N GLY A 129 11.16 1.38 -5.30
CA GLY A 129 11.27 1.94 -6.66
C GLY A 129 10.48 3.25 -6.83
N ILE A 130 9.23 3.31 -6.34
CA ILE A 130 8.40 4.53 -6.36
C ILE A 130 9.07 5.65 -5.56
N VAL A 131 9.54 5.34 -4.36
CA VAL A 131 10.20 6.31 -3.48
C VAL A 131 11.49 6.83 -4.11
N LEU A 132 12.29 5.96 -4.72
CA LEU A 132 13.50 6.36 -5.44
C LEU A 132 13.14 7.29 -6.61
N GLY A 133 12.12 6.94 -7.39
CA GLY A 133 11.64 7.80 -8.48
C GLY A 133 11.19 9.17 -7.97
N LEU A 134 10.38 9.23 -6.92
CA LEU A 134 9.94 10.49 -6.32
C LEU A 134 11.11 11.30 -5.74
N ALA A 135 12.10 10.65 -5.11
CA ALA A 135 13.28 11.31 -4.57
C ALA A 135 14.16 11.93 -5.68
N VAL A 136 14.25 11.28 -6.84
CA VAL A 136 15.01 11.78 -8.00
C VAL A 136 14.30 12.97 -8.66
N PHE A 137 12.97 12.90 -8.83
CA PHE A 137 12.22 13.87 -9.62
C PHE A 137 11.66 15.04 -8.81
N TYR A 138 11.46 14.88 -7.49
CA TYR A 138 10.82 15.91 -6.66
C TYR A 138 11.70 16.42 -5.52
N ASP A 139 11.86 15.66 -4.45
CA ASP A 139 12.65 16.09 -3.28
C ASP A 139 13.15 14.86 -2.47
N LYS A 140 14.46 14.86 -2.20
CA LYS A 140 15.13 13.78 -1.44
C LYS A 140 14.58 13.58 -0.03
N ARG A 141 14.01 14.61 0.59
CA ARG A 141 13.50 14.56 1.98
C ARG A 141 12.28 13.66 2.14
N PHE A 142 11.43 13.60 1.12
CA PHE A 142 10.23 12.77 1.16
C PHE A 142 10.52 11.27 0.98
N GLY A 143 11.57 10.94 0.25
CA GLY A 143 12.03 9.57 0.12
C GLY A 143 12.31 8.91 1.47
N LEU A 144 12.93 9.63 2.40
CA LEU A 144 13.28 9.12 3.72
C LEU A 144 12.06 8.79 4.59
N VAL A 145 10.98 9.60 4.53
CA VAL A 145 9.77 9.38 5.34
C VAL A 145 9.03 8.13 4.90
N PHE A 146 8.92 7.89 3.58
CA PHE A 146 8.23 6.70 3.05
C PHE A 146 9.02 5.41 3.21
N LEU A 147 10.36 5.47 3.22
CA LEU A 147 11.23 4.34 3.50
C LEU A 147 11.31 4.01 4.99
N ALA A 148 11.09 4.98 5.87
CA ALA A 148 11.20 4.76 7.30
C ALA A 148 10.20 3.72 7.83
N VAL A 149 8.96 3.69 7.32
CA VAL A 149 7.93 2.77 7.81
C VAL A 149 8.26 1.30 7.51
N PRO A 150 8.51 0.89 6.25
CA PRO A 150 8.91 -0.48 5.97
C PRO A 150 10.25 -0.86 6.60
N LEU A 151 11.19 0.08 6.75
CA LEU A 151 12.45 -0.14 7.45
C LEU A 151 12.24 -0.37 8.95
N ILE A 152 11.42 0.42 9.62
CA ILE A 152 11.11 0.24 11.05
C ILE A 152 10.44 -1.13 11.26
N LEU A 153 9.49 -1.52 10.42
CA LEU A 153 8.83 -2.81 10.51
C LEU A 153 9.79 -3.97 10.18
N PHE A 154 10.71 -3.77 9.25
CA PHE A 154 11.77 -4.72 8.92
C PHE A 154 12.68 -5.00 10.13
N PHE A 155 13.11 -3.96 10.85
CA PHE A 155 13.95 -4.12 12.02
C PHE A 155 13.20 -4.59 13.28
N TYR A 156 11.91 -4.28 13.39
CA TYR A 156 11.12 -4.65 14.56
C TYR A 156 10.65 -6.11 14.53
N HIS A 157 10.48 -6.70 13.34
CA HIS A 157 10.04 -8.08 13.17
C HIS A 157 11.13 -8.91 12.48
N GLY A 158 11.88 -9.72 13.25
CA GLY A 158 12.94 -10.59 12.72
C GLY A 158 12.51 -11.47 11.54
N GLN A 159 11.26 -11.94 11.51
CA GLN A 159 10.70 -12.73 10.40
C GLN A 159 10.53 -11.95 9.09
N VAL A 160 10.38 -10.64 9.15
CA VAL A 160 10.39 -9.77 7.95
C VAL A 160 11.81 -9.73 7.38
N ALA A 161 12.81 -9.64 8.25
CA ALA A 161 14.23 -9.70 7.86
C ALA A 161 14.59 -11.05 7.24
N GLU A 162 14.16 -12.18 7.84
CA GLU A 162 14.36 -13.52 7.29
C GLU A 162 13.73 -13.68 5.89
N ARG A 163 12.52 -13.15 5.68
CA ARG A 163 11.88 -13.16 4.38
C ARG A 163 12.58 -12.29 3.34
N PHE A 164 13.18 -11.18 3.76
CA PHE A 164 13.97 -10.34 2.86
C PHE A 164 15.29 -11.03 2.49
N ILE A 165 15.91 -11.73 3.45
CA ILE A 165 17.13 -12.53 3.21
C ILE A 165 16.81 -13.71 2.28
N SER A 166 15.64 -14.36 2.41
CA SER A 166 15.23 -15.46 1.54
C SER A 166 15.07 -15.07 0.07
N LEU A 167 14.92 -13.77 -0.25
CA LEU A 167 14.96 -13.28 -1.63
C LEU A 167 16.32 -13.49 -2.31
N PHE A 168 17.39 -13.49 -1.51
CA PHE A 168 18.76 -13.62 -2.00
C PHE A 168 19.32 -15.04 -1.83
N SER A 169 18.70 -15.87 -0.97
CA SER A 169 19.15 -17.25 -0.74
C SER A 169 18.53 -18.28 -1.70
N GLY A 170 17.49 -17.88 -2.45
CA GLY A 170 16.85 -18.78 -3.44
C GLY A 170 16.10 -19.97 -2.81
N GLU A 171 15.83 -19.93 -1.50
CA GLU A 171 15.03 -20.93 -0.80
C GLU A 171 13.56 -20.49 -0.79
N ASP A 172 12.81 -20.92 -1.79
CA ASP A 172 11.34 -20.85 -1.83
C ASP A 172 10.71 -22.16 -1.38
#